data_851c74a7d885a320cd610b022584abdd
#
_entry.id   851c74a7d885a320cd610b022584abdd
#
_cell.length_a   1.000
_cell.length_b   1.000
_cell.length_c   1.000
_cell.angle_alpha   90.00
_cell.angle_beta   90.00
_cell.angle_gamma   90.00
#
_symmetry.space_group_name_H-M   'P 1'
#
loop_
_entity.id
_entity.type
_entity.pdbx_description
1 polymer ?
#
loop_
_entity_poly.entity_id
_entity_poly.type
_entity_poly.pdbx_seq_one_letter_code
_entity_poly.pdbx_strand_id
1 'polypeptide(L)'
;LLVDVEKTQKRLRVPFTAEIKELTLDLRKPNDLDRSIFFHRLHLLDIDWAIPGGTDGKGTFKEKWTLYHKPEQIISIIEKAIWGNTLKEATQKFLLKQTKEIRHIPELTRLLDRVIPANLPDLVEAMTVQLDRLSAASTDIIEMMEAVPDLVNIVRYGNVRNLDFSKVGYMLQAMIARILAGGVLVCINIDEEAATDILNKLVSTDYAVSTLNDPELNRMWLEFIRQVRTSVNVHPLLSGYATRLLNDKGDISTEKAQNTLSYYSSIGNAPADMAYWFEGFLRSSGSILLLDDNLWNLVNNWVCSQEKETFMELLPILKRTFSEFSPAERRKLGEKAKAGGAGGIQTATASATSHNEEEAVRVIPLIHRLLGIETK
;
A
#
# COMPACT_ATOMS: atom_id res chain seq x y z
N LEU A 1 -22.18 27.04 18.94
CA LEU A 1 -21.86 25.95 18.08
C LEU A 1 -23.10 25.19 17.63
N LEU A 2 -23.97 24.73 18.58
CA LEU A 2 -25.18 23.96 18.27
C LEU A 2 -26.08 24.68 17.27
N VAL A 3 -26.36 25.97 17.47
CA VAL A 3 -27.18 26.80 16.57
C VAL A 3 -26.59 26.88 15.17
N ASP A 4 -25.25 26.97 15.05
CA ASP A 4 -24.56 27.01 13.77
C ASP A 4 -24.66 25.67 13.03
N VAL A 5 -24.47 24.56 13.75
CA VAL A 5 -24.62 23.18 13.22
C VAL A 5 -26.03 22.93 12.72
N GLU A 6 -27.07 23.26 13.52
CA GLU A 6 -28.48 23.12 13.12
C GLU A 6 -28.84 23.96 11.90
N LYS A 7 -28.40 25.24 11.87
CA LYS A 7 -28.62 26.13 10.73
C LYS A 7 -27.96 25.58 9.46
N THR A 8 -26.72 25.10 9.58
CA THR A 8 -25.98 24.52 8.46
C THR A 8 -26.63 23.23 7.97
N GLN A 9 -27.02 22.34 8.88
CA GLN A 9 -27.75 21.11 8.60
C GLN A 9 -29.03 21.36 7.77
N LYS A 10 -29.86 22.36 8.21
CA LYS A 10 -31.10 22.75 7.51
C LYS A 10 -30.79 23.31 6.12
N ARG A 11 -29.80 24.22 6.01
CA ARG A 11 -29.37 24.80 4.75
C ARG A 11 -28.91 23.74 3.74
N LEU A 12 -28.13 22.78 4.19
CA LEU A 12 -27.58 21.71 3.35
C LEU A 12 -28.54 20.55 3.16
N ARG A 13 -29.73 20.58 3.81
CA ARG A 13 -30.72 19.48 3.77
C ARG A 13 -30.12 18.13 4.15
N VAL A 14 -29.27 18.11 5.18
CA VAL A 14 -28.69 16.86 5.71
C VAL A 14 -29.77 16.13 6.51
N PRO A 15 -29.97 14.82 6.29
CA PRO A 15 -30.94 14.03 7.05
C PRO A 15 -30.66 14.08 8.56
N PHE A 16 -31.72 14.38 9.34
CA PHE A 16 -31.70 14.35 10.78
C PHE A 16 -32.63 13.20 11.24
N THR A 17 -32.08 12.00 11.26
CA THR A 17 -32.83 10.78 11.54
C THR A 17 -31.98 9.78 12.32
N ALA A 18 -32.62 9.01 13.21
CA ALA A 18 -31.98 7.91 13.90
C ALA A 18 -31.81 6.66 13.02
N GLU A 19 -32.49 6.62 11.87
CA GLU A 19 -32.28 5.56 10.90
C GLU A 19 -30.98 5.75 10.14
N ILE A 20 -30.28 4.65 9.91
CA ILE A 20 -29.03 4.66 9.11
C ILE A 20 -29.38 4.99 7.66
N LYS A 21 -28.74 6.03 7.14
CA LYS A 21 -28.84 6.43 5.73
C LYS A 21 -27.48 6.46 5.07
N GLU A 22 -27.37 5.81 3.93
CA GLU A 22 -26.19 5.93 3.07
C GLU A 22 -26.38 7.11 2.11
N LEU A 23 -25.35 7.92 1.98
CA LEU A 23 -25.32 9.07 1.09
C LEU A 23 -24.04 9.03 0.25
N THR A 24 -24.20 9.15 -1.06
CA THR A 24 -23.07 9.32 -1.98
C THR A 24 -23.02 10.77 -2.45
N LEU A 25 -21.91 11.44 -2.20
CA LEU A 25 -21.65 12.83 -2.61
C LEU A 25 -20.80 12.85 -3.88
N ASP A 26 -21.16 13.72 -4.83
CA ASP A 26 -20.34 14.03 -6.00
C ASP A 26 -19.69 15.42 -5.80
N LEU A 27 -18.40 15.43 -5.47
CA LEU A 27 -17.64 16.64 -5.10
C LEU A 27 -17.56 17.71 -6.22
N ARG A 28 -17.95 17.37 -7.43
CA ARG A 28 -18.08 18.33 -8.55
C ARG A 28 -19.31 19.23 -8.41
N LYS A 29 -20.28 18.83 -7.57
CA LYS A 29 -21.49 19.58 -7.28
C LYS A 29 -21.28 20.45 -6.04
N PRO A 30 -21.50 21.79 -6.11
CA PRO A 30 -21.25 22.70 -4.98
C PRO A 30 -21.97 22.29 -3.68
N ASN A 31 -23.24 21.87 -3.78
CA ASN A 31 -23.99 21.43 -2.59
C ASN A 31 -23.42 20.17 -1.94
N ASP A 32 -22.92 19.22 -2.74
CA ASP A 32 -22.33 17.98 -2.24
C ASP A 32 -20.93 18.25 -1.65
N LEU A 33 -20.18 19.19 -2.25
CA LEU A 33 -18.93 19.67 -1.69
C LEU A 33 -19.13 20.33 -0.31
N ASP A 34 -20.13 21.20 -0.18
CA ASP A 34 -20.48 21.83 1.10
C ASP A 34 -20.91 20.79 2.17
N ARG A 35 -21.65 19.74 1.77
CA ARG A 35 -21.99 18.61 2.65
C ARG A 35 -20.74 17.85 3.10
N SER A 36 -19.84 17.54 2.18
CA SER A 36 -18.57 16.89 2.47
C SER A 36 -17.78 17.69 3.49
N ILE A 37 -17.59 19.00 3.28
CA ILE A 37 -16.92 19.91 4.22
C ILE A 37 -17.58 19.86 5.61
N PHE A 38 -18.90 19.91 5.67
CA PHE A 38 -19.66 19.84 6.91
C PHE A 38 -19.43 18.53 7.65
N PHE A 39 -19.48 17.40 6.95
CA PHE A 39 -19.26 16.07 7.55
C PHE A 39 -17.83 15.89 8.04
N HIS A 40 -16.84 16.30 7.26
CA HIS A 40 -15.44 16.24 7.68
C HIS A 40 -15.18 17.09 8.93
N ARG A 41 -15.78 18.28 9.04
CA ARG A 41 -15.65 19.11 10.26
C ARG A 41 -16.27 18.48 11.49
N LEU A 42 -17.45 17.86 11.36
CA LEU A 42 -18.07 17.12 12.46
C LEU A 42 -17.19 15.94 12.90
N HIS A 43 -16.75 15.14 11.94
CA HIS A 43 -15.90 13.98 12.22
C HIS A 43 -14.55 14.35 12.86
N LEU A 44 -13.95 15.48 12.47
CA LEU A 44 -12.73 16.02 13.08
C LEU A 44 -12.94 16.56 14.51
N LEU A 45 -14.17 16.83 14.92
CA LEU A 45 -14.55 17.16 16.30
C LEU A 45 -15.00 15.93 17.11
N ASP A 46 -14.82 14.72 16.57
CA ASP A 46 -15.28 13.47 17.17
C ASP A 46 -16.82 13.42 17.31
N ILE A 47 -17.55 14.02 16.37
CA ILE A 47 -19.00 14.00 16.30
C ILE A 47 -19.42 13.06 15.15
N ASP A 48 -19.75 11.82 15.49
CA ASP A 48 -20.03 10.74 14.55
C ASP A 48 -21.46 10.77 14.00
N TRP A 49 -21.95 11.93 13.57
CA TRP A 49 -23.21 12.04 12.85
C TRP A 49 -23.08 11.52 11.41
N ALA A 50 -21.94 11.78 10.77
CA ALA A 50 -21.59 11.24 9.47
C ALA A 50 -20.28 10.48 9.56
N ILE A 51 -20.30 9.19 9.23
CA ILE A 51 -19.12 8.33 9.22
C ILE A 51 -18.74 8.09 7.76
N PRO A 52 -17.46 8.28 7.39
CA PRO A 52 -17.03 7.97 6.04
C PRO A 52 -17.22 6.48 5.76
N GLY A 53 -17.97 6.16 4.72
CA GLY A 53 -18.09 4.81 4.17
C GLY A 53 -16.79 4.41 3.50
N GLY A 54 -16.46 3.11 3.49
CA GLY A 54 -15.26 2.60 2.85
C GLY A 54 -15.11 3.13 1.42
N THR A 55 -13.90 3.54 1.06
CA THR A 55 -13.61 4.18 -0.21
C THR A 55 -13.70 3.21 -1.37
N ASP A 56 -14.62 3.43 -2.29
CA ASP A 56 -14.50 2.93 -3.67
C ASP A 56 -13.35 3.68 -4.36
N GLY A 57 -12.12 3.31 -4.05
CA GLY A 57 -10.91 3.87 -4.64
C GLY A 57 -10.65 5.35 -4.28
N LYS A 58 -9.56 5.63 -3.56
CA LYS A 58 -9.02 6.99 -3.42
C LYS A 58 -8.76 7.55 -4.83
N GLY A 59 -9.32 8.72 -5.14
CA GLY A 59 -9.16 9.36 -6.44
C GLY A 59 -10.45 9.54 -7.25
N THR A 60 -11.60 9.10 -6.74
CA THR A 60 -12.89 9.42 -7.33
C THR A 60 -13.43 10.73 -6.74
N PHE A 61 -14.16 11.51 -7.56
CA PHE A 61 -14.91 12.68 -7.07
C PHE A 61 -16.15 12.29 -6.24
N LYS A 62 -16.25 11.02 -5.81
CA LYS A 62 -17.39 10.51 -5.05
C LYS A 62 -16.95 10.10 -3.66
N GLU A 63 -17.68 10.56 -2.66
CA GLU A 63 -17.55 10.15 -1.26
C GLU A 63 -18.81 9.41 -0.82
N LYS A 64 -18.65 8.32 -0.10
CA LYS A 64 -19.75 7.59 0.55
C LYS A 64 -19.74 7.91 2.03
N TRP A 65 -20.92 8.21 2.56
CA TRP A 65 -21.14 8.55 3.95
C TRP A 65 -22.29 7.74 4.52
N THR A 66 -22.10 7.24 5.74
CA THR A 66 -23.16 6.65 6.53
C THR A 66 -23.60 7.67 7.59
N LEU A 67 -24.86 8.08 7.51
CA LEU A 67 -25.43 9.08 8.41
C LEU A 67 -26.40 8.40 9.38
N TYR A 68 -26.26 8.73 10.66
CA TYR A 68 -27.25 8.44 11.67
C TYR A 68 -27.13 9.48 12.79
N HIS A 69 -28.26 9.94 13.32
CA HIS A 69 -28.26 10.91 14.40
C HIS A 69 -28.67 10.24 15.72
N LYS A 70 -27.89 10.50 16.77
CA LYS A 70 -28.16 10.08 18.14
C LYS A 70 -28.24 11.29 19.07
N PRO A 71 -29.09 11.26 20.12
CA PRO A 71 -29.20 12.36 21.09
C PRO A 71 -27.86 12.73 21.73
N GLU A 72 -26.96 11.76 21.96
CA GLU A 72 -25.65 11.96 22.57
C GLU A 72 -24.75 12.88 21.73
N GLN A 73 -24.95 12.94 20.43
CA GLN A 73 -24.18 13.81 19.55
C GLN A 73 -24.49 15.29 19.79
N ILE A 74 -25.69 15.62 20.26
CA ILE A 74 -26.06 16.98 20.70
C ILE A 74 -25.21 17.39 21.91
N ILE A 75 -25.04 16.47 22.87
CA ILE A 75 -24.19 16.68 24.03
C ILE A 75 -22.74 16.92 23.59
N SER A 76 -22.21 16.07 22.70
CA SER A 76 -20.86 16.24 22.15
C SER A 76 -20.69 17.59 21.45
N ILE A 77 -21.68 18.07 20.69
CA ILE A 77 -21.64 19.41 20.06
C ILE A 77 -21.58 20.51 21.12
N ILE A 78 -22.35 20.39 22.20
CA ILE A 78 -22.38 21.38 23.30
C ILE A 78 -21.03 21.41 24.03
N GLU A 79 -20.43 20.24 24.31
CA GLU A 79 -19.12 20.14 24.93
C GLU A 79 -18.00 20.76 24.06
N LYS A 80 -18.07 20.56 22.75
CA LYS A 80 -17.11 21.18 21.82
C LYS A 80 -17.31 22.68 21.63
N ALA A 81 -18.39 23.28 22.15
CA ALA A 81 -18.62 24.72 22.04
C ALA A 81 -17.57 25.59 22.77
N ILE A 82 -16.80 25.01 23.69
CA ILE A 82 -15.63 25.67 24.30
C ILE A 82 -14.58 26.11 23.29
N TRP A 83 -14.55 25.47 22.12
CA TRP A 83 -13.59 25.74 21.07
C TRP A 83 -14.03 26.86 20.11
N GLY A 84 -15.32 27.17 20.04
CA GLY A 84 -15.83 28.22 19.16
C GLY A 84 -17.33 28.21 18.97
N ASN A 85 -17.84 29.31 18.42
CA ASN A 85 -19.27 29.50 18.19
C ASN A 85 -19.76 28.92 16.85
N THR A 86 -18.85 28.71 15.90
CA THR A 86 -19.16 28.09 14.60
C THR A 86 -18.41 26.78 14.45
N LEU A 87 -18.95 25.87 13.63
CA LEU A 87 -18.34 24.58 13.35
C LEU A 87 -16.92 24.73 12.77
N LYS A 88 -16.72 25.71 11.88
CA LYS A 88 -15.40 26.02 11.32
C LYS A 88 -14.41 26.42 12.42
N GLU A 89 -14.79 27.40 13.23
CA GLU A 89 -13.93 27.92 14.30
C GLU A 89 -13.59 26.86 15.35
N ALA A 90 -14.61 26.10 15.81
CA ALA A 90 -14.43 25.05 16.80
C ALA A 90 -13.48 23.98 16.31
N THR A 91 -13.65 23.48 15.06
CA THR A 91 -12.77 22.49 14.45
C THR A 91 -11.35 23.03 14.33
N GLN A 92 -11.18 24.26 13.86
CA GLN A 92 -9.86 24.89 13.65
C GLN A 92 -9.10 25.03 14.98
N LYS A 93 -9.73 25.55 16.03
CA LYS A 93 -9.08 25.75 17.34
C LYS A 93 -8.77 24.43 18.03
N PHE A 94 -9.70 23.48 17.98
CA PHE A 94 -9.50 22.14 18.55
C PHE A 94 -8.30 21.44 17.93
N LEU A 95 -8.23 21.40 16.60
CA LEU A 95 -7.13 20.73 15.88
C LEU A 95 -5.82 21.51 15.98
N LEU A 96 -5.86 22.85 16.05
CA LEU A 96 -4.65 23.66 16.26
C LEU A 96 -3.98 23.34 17.61
N LYS A 97 -4.78 23.04 18.65
CA LYS A 97 -4.23 22.59 19.93
C LYS A 97 -3.59 21.21 19.79
N GLN A 98 -4.29 20.24 19.19
CA GLN A 98 -3.74 18.89 18.94
C GLN A 98 -2.45 18.95 18.14
N THR A 99 -2.43 19.73 17.04
CA THR A 99 -1.25 19.91 16.18
C THR A 99 -0.01 20.33 16.98
N LYS A 100 -0.16 21.22 17.95
CA LYS A 100 0.98 21.68 18.78
C LYS A 100 1.58 20.59 19.67
N GLU A 101 0.83 19.56 19.98
CA GLU A 101 1.23 18.44 20.85
C GLU A 101 1.92 17.33 20.05
N ILE A 102 1.68 17.25 18.72
CA ILE A 102 2.27 16.23 17.84
C ILE A 102 3.78 16.45 17.68
N ARG A 103 4.54 15.36 17.81
CA ARG A 103 6.02 15.33 17.70
C ARG A 103 6.50 14.41 16.59
N HIS A 104 5.65 13.53 16.07
CA HIS A 104 5.98 12.52 15.07
C HIS A 104 5.44 12.91 13.69
N ILE A 105 6.27 12.75 12.66
CA ILE A 105 5.93 13.09 11.28
C ILE A 105 4.71 12.31 10.79
N PRO A 106 4.62 10.96 10.97
CA PRO A 106 3.48 10.19 10.49
C PRO A 106 2.15 10.58 11.13
N GLU A 107 2.15 10.97 12.39
CA GLU A 107 0.95 11.42 13.08
C GLU A 107 0.44 12.73 12.50
N LEU A 108 1.36 13.68 12.24
CA LEU A 108 1.02 14.97 11.66
C LEU A 108 0.54 14.85 10.22
N THR A 109 1.17 14.01 9.40
CA THR A 109 0.76 13.78 8.01
C THR A 109 -0.62 13.12 7.93
N ARG A 110 -0.92 12.12 8.75
CA ARG A 110 -2.25 11.50 8.85
C ARG A 110 -3.32 12.50 9.26
N LEU A 111 -3.02 13.38 10.22
CA LEU A 111 -3.95 14.42 10.62
C LEU A 111 -4.16 15.43 9.49
N LEU A 112 -3.10 15.85 8.81
CA LEU A 112 -3.17 16.78 7.67
C LEU A 112 -4.03 16.22 6.53
N ASP A 113 -3.86 14.95 6.15
CA ASP A 113 -4.68 14.27 5.14
C ASP A 113 -6.18 14.31 5.49
N ARG A 114 -6.53 14.14 6.77
CA ARG A 114 -7.91 14.25 7.26
C ARG A 114 -8.45 15.68 7.31
N VAL A 115 -7.59 16.69 7.48
CA VAL A 115 -7.98 18.11 7.58
C VAL A 115 -8.25 18.74 6.22
N ILE A 116 -7.56 18.31 5.17
CA ILE A 116 -7.69 18.87 3.82
C ILE A 116 -9.16 18.88 3.34
N PRO A 117 -9.94 17.81 3.46
CA PRO A 117 -11.34 17.79 3.05
C PRO A 117 -12.25 18.77 3.82
N ALA A 118 -11.86 19.18 5.04
CA ALA A 118 -12.64 20.09 5.87
C ALA A 118 -12.55 21.57 5.44
N ASN A 119 -11.71 21.90 4.46
CA ASN A 119 -11.49 23.26 3.95
C ASN A 119 -11.16 24.27 5.07
N LEU A 120 -10.02 24.06 5.73
CA LEU A 120 -9.48 24.89 6.83
C LEU A 120 -8.07 25.41 6.45
N PRO A 121 -7.96 26.37 5.49
CA PRO A 121 -6.67 26.76 4.90
C PRO A 121 -5.65 27.27 5.92
N ASP A 122 -6.08 28.08 6.90
CA ASP A 122 -5.16 28.61 7.92
C ASP A 122 -4.58 27.50 8.82
N LEU A 123 -5.36 26.44 9.10
CA LEU A 123 -4.90 25.28 9.84
C LEU A 123 -3.95 24.44 9.01
N VAL A 124 -4.27 24.21 7.73
CA VAL A 124 -3.40 23.49 6.77
C VAL A 124 -2.05 24.19 6.67
N GLU A 125 -2.02 25.52 6.56
CA GLU A 125 -0.77 26.28 6.54
C GLU A 125 0.04 26.10 7.84
N ALA A 126 -0.60 26.22 9.00
CA ALA A 126 0.05 26.03 10.30
C ALA A 126 0.62 24.60 10.46
N MET A 127 -0.12 23.59 10.01
CA MET A 127 0.33 22.19 10.02
C MET A 127 1.48 21.95 9.05
N THR A 128 1.45 22.57 7.87
CA THR A 128 2.53 22.47 6.88
C THR A 128 3.83 23.08 7.42
N VAL A 129 3.77 24.23 8.11
CA VAL A 129 4.93 24.84 8.76
C VAL A 129 5.49 23.94 9.87
N GLN A 130 4.63 23.29 10.66
CA GLN A 130 5.08 22.36 11.69
C GLN A 130 5.69 21.09 11.08
N LEU A 131 5.10 20.55 10.01
CA LEU A 131 5.61 19.40 9.28
C LEU A 131 7.01 19.68 8.72
N ASP A 132 7.24 20.87 8.15
CA ASP A 132 8.57 21.29 7.68
C ASP A 132 9.60 21.29 8.82
N ARG A 133 9.25 21.84 9.99
CA ARG A 133 10.11 21.82 11.17
C ARG A 133 10.42 20.42 11.67
N LEU A 134 9.42 19.56 11.77
CA LEU A 134 9.61 18.18 12.23
C LEU A 134 10.45 17.38 11.22
N SER A 135 10.16 17.52 9.93
CA SER A 135 10.92 16.82 8.91
C SER A 135 12.38 17.29 8.85
N ALA A 136 12.66 18.60 8.99
CA ALA A 136 14.03 19.12 9.01
C ALA A 136 14.82 18.66 10.26
N ALA A 137 14.14 18.50 11.40
CA ALA A 137 14.76 18.10 12.67
C ALA A 137 14.92 16.58 12.82
N SER A 138 14.06 15.77 12.17
CA SER A 138 14.08 14.32 12.32
C SER A 138 15.30 13.72 11.60
N THR A 139 15.89 12.70 12.22
CA THR A 139 16.88 11.79 11.63
C THR A 139 16.34 10.39 11.42
N ASP A 140 15.07 10.18 11.77
CA ASP A 140 14.41 8.88 11.70
C ASP A 140 13.93 8.60 10.27
N ILE A 141 14.65 7.73 9.58
CA ILE A 141 14.33 7.30 8.22
C ILE A 141 13.05 6.47 8.17
N ILE A 142 12.76 5.71 9.24
CA ILE A 142 11.57 4.86 9.31
C ILE A 142 10.32 5.73 9.38
N GLU A 143 10.33 6.78 10.22
CA GLU A 143 9.24 7.77 10.25
C GLU A 143 9.04 8.47 8.89
N MET A 144 10.14 8.77 8.18
CA MET A 144 10.03 9.38 6.84
C MET A 144 9.36 8.44 5.85
N MET A 145 9.75 7.15 5.82
CA MET A 145 9.10 6.16 4.95
C MET A 145 7.61 6.00 5.27
N GLU A 146 7.25 6.01 6.56
CA GLU A 146 5.85 5.90 7.00
C GLU A 146 5.01 7.11 6.59
N ALA A 147 5.60 8.30 6.55
CA ALA A 147 4.91 9.53 6.18
C ALA A 147 4.70 9.71 4.67
N VAL A 148 5.56 9.10 3.82
CA VAL A 148 5.53 9.29 2.36
C VAL A 148 4.16 8.98 1.74
N PRO A 149 3.45 7.88 2.07
CA PRO A 149 2.15 7.58 1.47
C PRO A 149 1.11 8.68 1.70
N ASP A 150 1.05 9.23 2.90
CA ASP A 150 0.11 10.31 3.24
C ASP A 150 0.50 11.61 2.54
N LEU A 151 1.79 11.94 2.46
CA LEU A 151 2.26 13.11 1.73
C LEU A 151 1.96 13.03 0.23
N VAL A 152 2.12 11.85 -0.37
CA VAL A 152 1.75 11.62 -1.77
C VAL A 152 0.24 11.81 -1.96
N ASN A 153 -0.58 11.30 -1.05
CA ASN A 153 -2.02 11.53 -1.08
C ASN A 153 -2.33 13.03 -1.03
N ILE A 154 -1.71 13.77 -0.12
CA ILE A 154 -1.89 15.22 0.04
C ILE A 154 -1.55 15.96 -1.26
N VAL A 155 -0.40 15.68 -1.87
CA VAL A 155 0.02 16.30 -3.14
C VAL A 155 -0.98 16.00 -4.26
N ARG A 156 -1.47 14.77 -4.36
CA ARG A 156 -2.45 14.38 -5.39
C ARG A 156 -3.82 15.00 -5.19
N TYR A 157 -4.32 15.03 -3.94
CA TYR A 157 -5.66 15.56 -3.63
C TYR A 157 -5.70 17.09 -3.58
N GLY A 158 -4.59 17.76 -3.32
CA GLY A 158 -4.49 19.19 -3.35
C GLY A 158 -4.93 19.81 -4.67
N ASN A 159 -4.55 19.16 -5.77
CA ASN A 159 -4.96 19.56 -7.11
C ASN A 159 -6.48 19.48 -7.33
N VAL A 160 -7.17 18.53 -6.67
CA VAL A 160 -8.64 18.37 -6.79
C VAL A 160 -9.40 19.49 -6.07
N ARG A 161 -8.81 20.09 -5.02
CA ARG A 161 -9.45 21.13 -4.19
C ARG A 161 -8.88 22.53 -4.39
N ASN A 162 -8.06 22.74 -5.45
CA ASN A 162 -7.40 24.02 -5.75
C ASN A 162 -6.57 24.58 -4.57
N LEU A 163 -5.94 23.71 -3.79
CA LEU A 163 -5.00 24.10 -2.75
C LEU A 163 -3.56 23.98 -3.29
N ASP A 164 -2.72 24.95 -2.96
CA ASP A 164 -1.31 24.91 -3.34
C ASP A 164 -0.51 24.06 -2.33
N PHE A 165 -0.15 22.85 -2.74
CA PHE A 165 0.72 21.95 -1.97
C PHE A 165 2.13 21.82 -2.55
N SER A 166 2.60 22.80 -3.32
CA SER A 166 3.98 22.81 -3.84
C SER A 166 5.03 22.65 -2.71
N LYS A 167 4.81 23.28 -1.56
CA LYS A 167 5.67 23.11 -0.37
C LYS A 167 5.71 21.65 0.13
N VAL A 168 4.59 20.96 0.13
CA VAL A 168 4.52 19.54 0.53
C VAL A 168 5.25 18.67 -0.49
N GLY A 169 5.16 18.99 -1.78
CA GLY A 169 5.94 18.35 -2.84
C GLY A 169 7.44 18.48 -2.62
N TYR A 170 7.94 19.66 -2.26
CA TYR A 170 9.36 19.86 -1.93
C TYR A 170 9.78 19.09 -0.67
N MET A 171 8.94 19.05 0.37
CA MET A 171 9.21 18.25 1.57
C MET A 171 9.28 16.76 1.25
N LEU A 172 8.36 16.25 0.43
CA LEU A 172 8.37 14.87 -0.03
C LEU A 172 9.66 14.54 -0.78
N GLN A 173 10.10 15.41 -1.70
CA GLN A 173 11.36 15.24 -2.42
C GLN A 173 12.56 15.23 -1.46
N ALA A 174 12.60 16.13 -0.48
CA ALA A 174 13.66 16.16 0.52
C ALA A 174 13.67 14.90 1.39
N MET A 175 12.51 14.37 1.80
CA MET A 175 12.41 13.12 2.55
C MET A 175 12.91 11.92 1.73
N ILE A 176 12.51 11.78 0.46
CA ILE A 176 13.01 10.72 -0.42
C ILE A 176 14.53 10.83 -0.62
N ALA A 177 15.07 12.04 -0.77
CA ALA A 177 16.53 12.24 -0.84
C ALA A 177 17.26 11.76 0.44
N ARG A 178 16.67 11.98 1.60
CA ARG A 178 17.24 11.51 2.88
C ARG A 178 17.11 10.01 3.07
N ILE A 179 15.99 9.42 2.63
CA ILE A 179 15.80 7.95 2.57
C ILE A 179 16.88 7.34 1.67
N LEU A 180 17.13 7.91 0.48
CA LEU A 180 18.21 7.46 -0.41
C LEU A 180 19.60 7.55 0.28
N ALA A 181 19.86 8.63 1.02
CA ALA A 181 21.18 8.85 1.64
C ALA A 181 21.45 7.96 2.85
N GLY A 182 20.43 7.62 3.65
CA GLY A 182 20.59 6.94 4.94
C GLY A 182 19.77 5.66 5.13
N GLY A 183 18.82 5.38 4.24
CA GLY A 183 17.83 4.32 4.44
C GLY A 183 18.41 2.90 4.43
N VAL A 184 19.54 2.68 3.79
CA VAL A 184 20.18 1.35 3.82
C VAL A 184 20.63 0.99 5.24
N LEU A 185 21.05 1.95 6.04
CA LEU A 185 21.56 1.71 7.40
C LEU A 185 20.48 1.10 8.32
N VAL A 186 19.22 1.44 8.12
CA VAL A 186 18.12 0.85 8.92
C VAL A 186 17.72 -0.55 8.44
N CYS A 187 18.28 -1.02 7.32
CA CYS A 187 18.03 -2.36 6.77
C CYS A 187 19.12 -3.38 7.13
N ILE A 188 20.21 -2.95 7.82
CA ILE A 188 21.43 -3.74 8.07
C ILE A 188 21.41 -4.30 9.49
N ASN A 189 21.77 -5.60 9.64
CA ASN A 189 21.91 -6.28 10.94
C ASN A 189 20.67 -6.19 11.83
N ILE A 190 19.49 -6.26 11.25
CA ILE A 190 18.20 -6.25 11.93
C ILE A 190 17.63 -7.66 12.06
N ASP A 191 16.75 -7.85 13.03
CA ASP A 191 16.00 -9.10 13.20
C ASP A 191 14.81 -9.22 12.25
N GLU A 192 14.12 -10.35 12.30
CA GLU A 192 12.95 -10.66 11.46
C GLU A 192 11.79 -9.69 11.68
N GLU A 193 11.51 -9.30 12.93
CA GLU A 193 10.39 -8.41 13.25
C GLU A 193 10.62 -7.03 12.66
N ALA A 194 11.81 -6.46 12.87
CA ALA A 194 12.20 -5.19 12.27
C ALA A 194 12.24 -5.25 10.74
N ALA A 195 12.74 -6.34 10.16
CA ALA A 195 12.76 -6.54 8.71
C ALA A 195 11.36 -6.58 8.11
N THR A 196 10.41 -7.24 8.79
CA THR A 196 9.01 -7.31 8.36
C THR A 196 8.33 -5.94 8.42
N ASP A 197 8.58 -5.16 9.48
CA ASP A 197 8.06 -3.79 9.61
C ASP A 197 8.60 -2.88 8.50
N ILE A 198 9.91 -2.90 8.28
CA ILE A 198 10.56 -2.13 7.20
C ILE A 198 10.05 -2.57 5.83
N LEU A 199 9.86 -3.87 5.59
CA LEU A 199 9.30 -4.37 4.34
C LEU A 199 7.92 -3.78 4.06
N ASN A 200 7.05 -3.71 5.06
CA ASN A 200 5.72 -3.11 4.92
C ASN A 200 5.81 -1.63 4.54
N LYS A 201 6.76 -0.90 5.12
CA LYS A 201 7.02 0.51 4.79
C LYS A 201 7.61 0.68 3.39
N LEU A 202 8.52 -0.20 2.96
CA LEU A 202 9.04 -0.21 1.59
C LEU A 202 7.93 -0.41 0.55
N VAL A 203 7.04 -1.38 0.78
CA VAL A 203 5.91 -1.68 -0.12
C VAL A 203 4.96 -0.49 -0.22
N SER A 204 4.57 0.10 0.92
CA SER A 204 3.65 1.24 0.93
C SER A 204 4.27 2.49 0.28
N THR A 205 5.56 2.72 0.51
CA THR A 205 6.31 3.82 -0.10
C THR A 205 6.47 3.63 -1.61
N ASP A 206 6.82 2.42 -2.09
CA ASP A 206 6.91 2.12 -3.51
C ASP A 206 5.58 2.36 -4.23
N TYR A 207 4.49 1.87 -3.65
CA TYR A 207 3.16 2.10 -4.20
C TYR A 207 2.83 3.59 -4.29
N ALA A 208 3.12 4.36 -3.25
CA ALA A 208 2.87 5.79 -3.20
C ALA A 208 3.71 6.55 -4.25
N VAL A 209 5.03 6.34 -4.28
CA VAL A 209 5.95 6.99 -5.23
C VAL A 209 5.56 6.64 -6.67
N SER A 210 5.27 5.37 -6.96
CA SER A 210 4.83 4.92 -8.29
C SER A 210 3.52 5.57 -8.71
N THR A 211 2.59 5.78 -7.76
CA THR A 211 1.28 6.39 -8.02
C THR A 211 1.37 7.89 -8.30
N LEU A 212 2.35 8.60 -7.72
CA LEU A 212 2.58 10.01 -8.01
C LEU A 212 3.10 10.24 -9.44
N ASN A 213 3.77 9.23 -10.01
CA ASN A 213 4.33 9.22 -11.36
C ASN A 213 5.29 10.39 -11.65
N ASP A 214 6.04 10.81 -10.60
CA ASP A 214 7.09 11.81 -10.72
C ASP A 214 8.40 11.12 -11.13
N PRO A 215 9.03 11.46 -12.28
CA PRO A 215 10.21 10.78 -12.77
C PRO A 215 11.42 10.91 -11.84
N GLU A 216 11.60 12.06 -11.19
CA GLU A 216 12.74 12.30 -10.33
C GLU A 216 12.61 11.53 -9.00
N LEU A 217 11.41 11.55 -8.39
CA LEU A 217 11.13 10.76 -7.19
C LEU A 217 11.27 9.26 -7.47
N ASN A 218 10.75 8.79 -8.61
CA ASN A 218 10.90 7.39 -9.02
C ASN A 218 12.39 7.02 -9.20
N ARG A 219 13.20 7.89 -9.83
CA ARG A 219 14.63 7.65 -10.01
C ARG A 219 15.36 7.53 -8.67
N MET A 220 15.11 8.46 -7.75
CA MET A 220 15.71 8.45 -6.41
C MET A 220 15.29 7.21 -5.60
N TRP A 221 14.02 6.84 -5.67
CA TRP A 221 13.50 5.66 -5.00
C TRP A 221 14.13 4.38 -5.53
N LEU A 222 14.21 4.20 -6.84
CA LEU A 222 14.85 3.03 -7.45
C LEU A 222 16.33 2.95 -7.12
N GLU A 223 17.04 4.08 -7.01
CA GLU A 223 18.43 4.08 -6.58
C GLU A 223 18.60 3.58 -5.14
N PHE A 224 17.70 3.99 -4.24
CA PHE A 224 17.65 3.46 -2.88
C PHE A 224 17.38 1.94 -2.87
N ILE A 225 16.42 1.46 -3.66
CA ILE A 225 16.12 0.02 -3.77
C ILE A 225 17.31 -0.78 -4.34
N ARG A 226 18.08 -0.21 -5.28
CA ARG A 226 19.35 -0.82 -5.76
C ARG A 226 20.37 -0.97 -4.62
N GLN A 227 20.49 0.05 -3.78
CA GLN A 227 21.37 -0.02 -2.60
C GLN A 227 20.91 -1.10 -1.62
N VAL A 228 19.60 -1.20 -1.31
CA VAL A 228 19.05 -2.26 -0.45
C VAL A 228 19.36 -3.64 -1.02
N ARG A 229 19.25 -3.84 -2.35
CA ARG A 229 19.58 -5.11 -2.99
C ARG A 229 21.03 -5.50 -2.89
N THR A 230 21.96 -4.53 -2.98
CA THR A 230 23.41 -4.80 -3.19
C THR A 230 24.26 -4.62 -1.94
N SER A 231 23.73 -4.00 -0.88
CA SER A 231 24.50 -3.73 0.32
C SER A 231 24.69 -4.99 1.17
N VAL A 232 25.88 -5.08 1.76
CA VAL A 232 26.24 -6.20 2.62
C VAL A 232 25.46 -6.11 3.95
N ASN A 233 25.11 -7.26 4.51
CA ASN A 233 24.37 -7.41 5.79
C ASN A 233 22.94 -6.82 5.81
N VAL A 234 22.39 -6.44 4.67
CA VAL A 234 20.96 -6.17 4.57
C VAL A 234 20.20 -7.48 4.83
N HIS A 235 19.12 -7.41 5.62
CA HIS A 235 18.32 -8.58 5.91
C HIS A 235 17.80 -9.24 4.63
N PRO A 236 17.94 -10.57 4.45
CA PRO A 236 17.60 -11.25 3.20
C PRO A 236 16.19 -11.00 2.70
N LEU A 237 15.20 -10.89 3.62
CA LEU A 237 13.82 -10.54 3.31
C LEU A 237 13.71 -9.25 2.48
N LEU A 238 14.47 -8.21 2.86
CA LEU A 238 14.48 -6.91 2.17
C LEU A 238 15.22 -6.98 0.84
N SER A 239 16.35 -7.71 0.79
CA SER A 239 17.11 -7.93 -0.45
C SER A 239 16.28 -8.72 -1.47
N GLY A 240 15.50 -9.72 -1.04
CA GLY A 240 14.58 -10.47 -1.89
C GLY A 240 13.51 -9.57 -2.51
N TYR A 241 12.84 -8.77 -1.68
CA TYR A 241 11.85 -7.79 -2.17
C TYR A 241 12.45 -6.78 -3.14
N ALA A 242 13.60 -6.20 -2.80
CA ALA A 242 14.29 -5.24 -3.66
C ALA A 242 14.66 -5.86 -5.02
N THR A 243 15.13 -7.11 -5.03
CA THR A 243 15.44 -7.84 -6.26
C THR A 243 14.19 -8.04 -7.11
N ARG A 244 13.06 -8.43 -6.51
CA ARG A 244 11.78 -8.58 -7.20
C ARG A 244 11.30 -7.27 -7.78
N LEU A 245 11.28 -6.21 -6.99
CA LEU A 245 10.82 -4.89 -7.41
C LEU A 245 11.61 -4.35 -8.60
N LEU A 246 12.95 -4.45 -8.57
CA LEU A 246 13.81 -4.02 -9.67
C LEU A 246 13.60 -4.87 -10.92
N ASN A 247 13.36 -6.17 -10.78
CA ASN A 247 13.05 -7.04 -11.91
C ASN A 247 11.69 -6.69 -12.54
N ASP A 248 10.66 -6.47 -11.74
CA ASP A 248 9.31 -6.12 -12.21
C ASP A 248 9.29 -4.75 -12.91
N LYS A 249 10.15 -3.82 -12.51
CA LYS A 249 10.33 -2.52 -13.16
C LYS A 249 11.29 -2.55 -14.36
N GLY A 250 11.87 -3.71 -14.68
CA GLY A 250 12.81 -3.88 -15.79
C GLY A 250 14.19 -3.26 -15.57
N ASP A 251 14.52 -2.90 -14.33
CA ASP A 251 15.81 -2.31 -13.97
C ASP A 251 16.94 -3.34 -13.92
N ILE A 252 16.63 -4.58 -13.60
CA ILE A 252 17.52 -5.73 -13.69
C ILE A 252 16.90 -6.83 -14.54
N SER A 253 17.74 -7.62 -15.21
CA SER A 253 17.28 -8.78 -15.97
C SER A 253 16.88 -9.93 -15.04
N THR A 254 15.99 -10.80 -15.54
CA THR A 254 15.60 -12.04 -14.84
C THR A 254 16.81 -12.92 -14.54
N GLU A 255 17.81 -12.95 -15.42
CA GLU A 255 19.07 -13.66 -15.20
C GLU A 255 19.82 -13.14 -13.97
N LYS A 256 19.90 -11.81 -13.77
CA LYS A 256 20.50 -11.22 -12.55
C LYS A 256 19.72 -11.57 -11.28
N ALA A 257 18.39 -11.63 -11.36
CA ALA A 257 17.57 -12.06 -10.22
C ALA A 257 17.83 -13.54 -9.88
N GLN A 258 17.89 -14.42 -10.88
CA GLN A 258 18.23 -15.84 -10.73
C GLN A 258 19.64 -16.06 -10.16
N ASN A 259 20.63 -15.26 -10.59
CA ASN A 259 21.99 -15.31 -10.05
C ASN A 259 22.01 -14.92 -8.56
N THR A 260 21.21 -13.96 -8.15
CA THR A 260 21.07 -13.61 -6.72
C THR A 260 20.45 -14.77 -5.92
N LEU A 261 19.42 -15.42 -6.46
CA LEU A 261 18.83 -16.62 -5.87
C LEU A 261 19.86 -17.73 -5.72
N SER A 262 20.65 -17.99 -6.77
CA SER A 262 21.71 -19.01 -6.76
C SER A 262 22.77 -18.73 -5.70
N TYR A 263 23.08 -17.44 -5.45
CA TYR A 263 23.99 -17.06 -4.36
C TYR A 263 23.42 -17.44 -3.00
N TYR A 264 22.16 -17.09 -2.69
CA TYR A 264 21.53 -17.43 -1.40
C TYR A 264 21.31 -18.93 -1.20
N SER A 265 21.12 -19.69 -2.29
CA SER A 265 20.96 -21.15 -2.24
C SER A 265 22.28 -21.92 -2.13
N SER A 266 23.44 -21.24 -2.12
CA SER A 266 24.74 -21.87 -2.02
C SER A 266 24.99 -22.44 -0.62
N ILE A 267 25.75 -23.53 -0.52
CA ILE A 267 26.04 -24.30 0.71
C ILE A 267 26.67 -23.43 1.84
N GLY A 268 27.29 -22.30 1.47
CA GLY A 268 27.95 -21.40 2.42
C GLY A 268 27.02 -20.46 3.18
N ASN A 269 25.76 -20.34 2.77
CA ASN A 269 24.79 -19.44 3.40
C ASN A 269 23.88 -20.21 4.37
N ALA A 270 23.38 -19.50 5.40
CA ALA A 270 22.40 -20.10 6.30
C ALA A 270 21.10 -20.41 5.53
N PRO A 271 20.51 -21.59 5.71
CA PRO A 271 19.24 -21.95 5.06
C PRO A 271 18.11 -20.95 5.34
N ALA A 272 18.09 -20.35 6.53
CA ALA A 272 17.13 -19.32 6.89
C ALA A 272 17.23 -18.07 6.00
N ASP A 273 18.44 -17.66 5.62
CA ASP A 273 18.67 -16.49 4.75
C ASP A 273 18.02 -16.69 3.37
N MET A 274 18.12 -17.90 2.83
CA MET A 274 17.46 -18.25 1.58
C MET A 274 15.93 -18.21 1.73
N ALA A 275 15.39 -18.74 2.83
CA ALA A 275 13.95 -18.74 3.09
C ALA A 275 13.40 -17.32 3.22
N TYR A 276 14.08 -16.42 3.94
CA TYR A 276 13.71 -15.01 4.06
C TYR A 276 13.83 -14.27 2.72
N TRP A 277 14.92 -14.49 2.00
CA TRP A 277 15.09 -13.88 0.68
C TRP A 277 13.97 -14.29 -0.26
N PHE A 278 13.62 -15.57 -0.24
CA PHE A 278 12.55 -16.14 -1.03
C PHE A 278 11.17 -15.58 -0.65
N GLU A 279 10.89 -15.40 0.64
CA GLU A 279 9.67 -14.75 1.13
C GLU A 279 9.55 -13.32 0.57
N GLY A 280 10.62 -12.55 0.65
CA GLY A 280 10.64 -11.19 0.10
C GLY A 280 10.45 -11.15 -1.41
N PHE A 281 11.11 -12.05 -2.15
CA PHE A 281 11.03 -12.13 -3.60
C PHE A 281 9.65 -12.57 -4.11
N LEU A 282 8.99 -13.50 -3.42
CA LEU A 282 7.67 -14.03 -3.82
C LEU A 282 6.50 -13.25 -3.25
N ARG A 283 6.74 -12.22 -2.45
CA ARG A 283 5.68 -11.51 -1.74
C ARG A 283 4.40 -11.37 -2.57
N SER A 284 3.30 -11.91 -2.02
CA SER A 284 1.93 -11.85 -2.55
C SER A 284 1.70 -12.45 -3.94
N SER A 285 2.67 -13.14 -4.56
CA SER A 285 2.47 -13.72 -5.88
C SER A 285 3.24 -15.04 -6.09
N GLY A 286 2.50 -16.13 -6.12
CA GLY A 286 3.00 -17.45 -6.54
C GLY A 286 3.09 -17.64 -8.04
N SER A 287 2.53 -16.72 -8.83
CA SER A 287 2.43 -16.85 -10.30
C SER A 287 3.80 -16.95 -10.98
N ILE A 288 4.83 -16.28 -10.44
CA ILE A 288 6.19 -16.35 -11.01
C ILE A 288 6.75 -17.77 -10.96
N LEU A 289 6.46 -18.53 -9.88
CA LEU A 289 6.86 -19.95 -9.75
C LEU A 289 6.10 -20.87 -10.72
N LEU A 290 4.92 -20.44 -11.15
CA LEU A 290 4.13 -21.19 -12.13
C LEU A 290 4.62 -20.94 -13.57
N LEU A 291 5.12 -19.72 -13.83
CA LEU A 291 5.51 -19.27 -15.17
C LEU A 291 6.99 -19.51 -15.48
N ASP A 292 7.86 -19.51 -14.45
CA ASP A 292 9.31 -19.72 -14.60
C ASP A 292 9.72 -21.09 -14.04
N ASP A 293 9.94 -22.05 -14.93
CA ASP A 293 10.34 -23.40 -14.57
C ASP A 293 11.75 -23.47 -13.97
N ASN A 294 12.66 -22.56 -14.37
CA ASN A 294 14.01 -22.52 -13.81
C ASN A 294 13.96 -22.07 -12.35
N LEU A 295 13.19 -21.02 -12.08
CA LEU A 295 12.97 -20.53 -10.72
C LEU A 295 12.31 -21.62 -9.84
N TRP A 296 11.26 -22.26 -10.37
CA TRP A 296 10.61 -23.37 -9.69
C TRP A 296 11.58 -24.48 -9.33
N ASN A 297 12.39 -24.94 -10.30
CA ASN A 297 13.34 -26.04 -10.10
C ASN A 297 14.42 -25.67 -9.07
N LEU A 298 14.93 -24.44 -9.09
CA LEU A 298 15.89 -23.96 -8.10
C LEU A 298 15.30 -24.04 -6.68
N VAL A 299 14.11 -23.53 -6.49
CA VAL A 299 13.43 -23.52 -5.19
C VAL A 299 13.07 -24.93 -4.74
N ASN A 300 12.47 -25.72 -5.63
CA ASN A 300 12.09 -27.10 -5.31
C ASN A 300 13.30 -27.95 -4.94
N ASN A 301 14.38 -27.88 -5.69
CA ASN A 301 15.61 -28.61 -5.41
C ASN A 301 16.23 -28.17 -4.09
N TRP A 302 16.25 -26.85 -3.82
CA TRP A 302 16.76 -26.34 -2.54
C TRP A 302 15.91 -26.82 -1.35
N VAL A 303 14.58 -26.76 -1.43
CA VAL A 303 13.70 -27.28 -0.37
C VAL A 303 13.91 -28.78 -0.16
N CYS A 304 14.00 -29.56 -1.22
CA CYS A 304 14.18 -31.03 -1.18
C CYS A 304 15.58 -31.45 -0.69
N SER A 305 16.59 -30.58 -0.79
CA SER A 305 17.94 -30.84 -0.33
C SER A 305 18.15 -30.60 1.16
N GLN A 306 17.17 -29.98 1.86
CA GLN A 306 17.29 -29.71 3.28
C GLN A 306 17.15 -30.98 4.12
N GLU A 307 17.99 -31.09 5.16
CA GLU A 307 17.83 -32.10 6.19
C GLU A 307 16.51 -31.89 6.95
N LYS A 308 15.98 -32.96 7.52
CA LYS A 308 14.66 -32.94 8.17
C LYS A 308 14.58 -31.91 9.29
N GLU A 309 15.61 -31.80 10.09
CA GLU A 309 15.70 -30.86 11.21
C GLU A 309 15.67 -29.42 10.69
N THR A 310 16.53 -29.10 9.73
CA THR A 310 16.57 -27.78 9.07
C THR A 310 15.24 -27.43 8.40
N PHE A 311 14.63 -28.41 7.69
CA PHE A 311 13.33 -28.20 7.07
C PHE A 311 12.24 -27.83 8.08
N MET A 312 12.25 -28.46 9.27
CA MET A 312 11.28 -28.15 10.34
C MET A 312 11.48 -26.72 10.88
N GLU A 313 12.70 -26.22 10.95
CA GLU A 313 13.00 -24.84 11.33
C GLU A 313 12.54 -23.81 10.26
N LEU A 314 12.68 -24.17 8.97
CA LEU A 314 12.25 -23.33 7.85
C LEU A 314 10.74 -23.34 7.61
N LEU A 315 10.05 -24.36 8.09
CA LEU A 315 8.63 -24.59 7.82
C LEU A 315 7.72 -23.38 8.17
N PRO A 316 7.91 -22.65 9.28
CA PRO A 316 7.12 -21.47 9.58
C PRO A 316 7.26 -20.38 8.52
N ILE A 317 8.48 -20.09 8.04
CA ILE A 317 8.76 -19.08 7.02
C ILE A 317 8.13 -19.49 5.69
N LEU A 318 8.37 -20.73 5.25
CA LEU A 318 7.79 -21.26 4.01
C LEU A 318 6.26 -21.26 4.06
N LYS A 319 5.67 -21.70 5.17
CA LYS A 319 4.21 -21.68 5.35
C LYS A 319 3.65 -20.27 5.25
N ARG A 320 4.29 -19.28 5.86
CA ARG A 320 3.88 -17.87 5.77
C ARG A 320 3.94 -17.40 4.33
N THR A 321 5.05 -17.60 3.62
CA THR A 321 5.24 -17.26 2.20
C THR A 321 4.13 -17.85 1.32
N PHE A 322 3.89 -19.15 1.42
CA PHE A 322 2.87 -19.81 0.59
C PHE A 322 1.44 -19.46 1.01
N SER A 323 1.21 -19.05 2.26
CA SER A 323 -0.13 -18.65 2.73
C SER A 323 -0.64 -17.36 2.10
N GLU A 324 0.27 -16.48 1.66
CA GLU A 324 -0.06 -15.24 0.97
C GLU A 324 -0.57 -15.46 -0.47
N PHE A 325 -0.31 -16.63 -1.05
CA PHE A 325 -0.73 -16.95 -2.41
C PHE A 325 -2.24 -17.20 -2.49
N SER A 326 -2.83 -16.89 -3.63
CA SER A 326 -4.24 -17.21 -3.88
C SER A 326 -4.49 -18.73 -3.80
N PRO A 327 -5.71 -19.17 -3.47
CA PRO A 327 -6.06 -20.60 -3.45
C PRO A 327 -5.78 -21.32 -4.78
N ALA A 328 -5.96 -20.61 -5.90
CA ALA A 328 -5.69 -21.15 -7.24
C ALA A 328 -4.20 -21.38 -7.48
N GLU A 329 -3.34 -20.42 -7.08
CA GLU A 329 -1.88 -20.55 -7.18
C GLU A 329 -1.38 -21.69 -6.29
N ARG A 330 -1.81 -21.76 -5.04
CA ARG A 330 -1.43 -22.85 -4.11
C ARG A 330 -1.77 -24.22 -4.68
N ARG A 331 -2.97 -24.38 -5.27
CA ARG A 331 -3.38 -25.63 -5.87
C ARG A 331 -2.49 -26.02 -7.05
N LYS A 332 -2.23 -25.08 -7.98
CA LYS A 332 -1.39 -25.33 -9.14
C LYS A 332 0.06 -25.63 -8.77
N LEU A 333 0.63 -24.93 -7.76
CA LEU A 333 1.96 -25.22 -7.23
C LEU A 333 2.02 -26.61 -6.59
N GLY A 334 0.96 -27.02 -5.86
CA GLY A 334 0.86 -28.37 -5.30
C GLY A 334 0.79 -29.47 -6.39
N GLU A 335 0.09 -29.20 -7.49
CA GLU A 335 0.05 -30.10 -8.65
C GLU A 335 1.44 -30.19 -9.32
N LYS A 336 2.10 -29.03 -9.50
CA LYS A 336 3.47 -28.95 -10.05
C LYS A 336 4.49 -29.69 -9.17
N ALA A 337 4.40 -29.55 -7.84
CA ALA A 337 5.26 -30.28 -6.90
C ALA A 337 5.05 -31.78 -6.97
N LYS A 338 3.81 -32.25 -7.09
CA LYS A 338 3.50 -33.70 -7.24
C LYS A 338 4.02 -34.26 -8.56
N ALA A 339 3.94 -33.50 -9.64
CA ALA A 339 4.44 -33.92 -10.96
C ALA A 339 5.99 -33.99 -10.99
N GLY A 340 6.69 -33.10 -10.28
CA GLY A 340 8.16 -33.12 -10.18
C GLY A 340 8.73 -33.99 -9.04
N GLY A 341 7.88 -34.43 -8.09
CA GLY A 341 8.30 -35.25 -6.94
C GLY A 341 8.47 -36.75 -7.22
N ALA A 342 8.10 -37.24 -8.38
CA ALA A 342 8.38 -38.60 -8.81
C ALA A 342 9.69 -38.63 -9.58
N GLY A 343 10.78 -38.88 -8.86
CA GLY A 343 12.18 -38.92 -9.26
C GLY A 343 12.50 -39.22 -10.72
N GLY A 344 13.50 -38.52 -11.20
CA GLY A 344 14.24 -38.87 -12.42
C GLY A 344 14.05 -37.84 -13.53
N ILE A 345 15.17 -37.34 -13.97
CA ILE A 345 15.36 -36.73 -15.27
C ILE A 345 14.60 -37.54 -16.34
N GLN A 346 13.34 -37.21 -16.55
CA GLN A 346 12.69 -37.53 -17.81
C GLN A 346 12.72 -36.25 -18.61
N THR A 347 13.68 -36.20 -19.58
CA THR A 347 13.50 -35.45 -20.79
C THR A 347 12.00 -35.53 -21.12
N ALA A 348 11.33 -34.40 -21.06
CA ALA A 348 9.96 -34.29 -21.53
C ALA A 348 9.95 -34.53 -23.03
N THR A 349 9.95 -35.80 -23.41
CA THR A 349 9.25 -36.21 -24.62
C THR A 349 7.80 -35.85 -24.31
N ALA A 350 7.29 -34.87 -25.04
CA ALA A 350 5.90 -34.50 -25.07
C ALA A 350 5.06 -35.80 -25.07
N SER A 351 4.49 -36.13 -23.91
CA SER A 351 3.32 -36.99 -23.86
C SER A 351 2.23 -36.18 -24.53
N ALA A 352 2.15 -36.36 -25.83
CA ALA A 352 0.94 -36.03 -26.53
C ALA A 352 -0.19 -36.74 -25.77
N THR A 353 -0.87 -36.03 -24.86
CA THR A 353 -2.25 -36.34 -24.55
C THR A 353 -2.90 -36.37 -25.92
N SER A 354 -3.33 -37.55 -26.35
CA SER A 354 -4.14 -37.71 -27.51
C SER A 354 -5.36 -36.83 -27.37
N HIS A 355 -5.24 -35.57 -27.75
CA HIS A 355 -6.40 -34.75 -27.99
C HIS A 355 -7.11 -35.44 -29.12
N ASN A 356 -8.33 -35.88 -28.83
CA ASN A 356 -9.20 -36.43 -29.84
C ASN A 356 -9.40 -35.36 -30.90
N GLU A 357 -8.64 -35.42 -31.97
CA GLU A 357 -8.67 -34.44 -33.06
C GLU A 357 -10.11 -34.26 -33.59
N GLU A 358 -10.92 -35.30 -33.51
CA GLU A 358 -12.33 -35.25 -33.89
C GLU A 358 -13.19 -34.36 -32.94
N GLU A 359 -12.87 -34.30 -31.64
CA GLU A 359 -13.54 -33.39 -30.70
C GLU A 359 -13.03 -31.96 -30.86
N ALA A 360 -11.74 -31.75 -31.09
CA ALA A 360 -11.16 -30.45 -31.35
C ALA A 360 -11.78 -29.78 -32.59
N VAL A 361 -11.94 -30.53 -33.69
CA VAL A 361 -12.58 -30.04 -34.92
C VAL A 361 -14.03 -29.59 -34.68
N ARG A 362 -14.77 -30.21 -33.77
CA ARG A 362 -16.14 -29.80 -33.41
C ARG A 362 -16.24 -28.50 -32.64
N VAL A 363 -15.20 -28.13 -31.90
CA VAL A 363 -15.16 -26.91 -31.07
C VAL A 363 -14.69 -25.69 -31.89
N ILE A 364 -13.90 -25.88 -32.93
CA ILE A 364 -13.40 -24.80 -33.78
C ILE A 364 -14.49 -23.89 -34.37
N PRO A 365 -15.61 -24.41 -34.93
CA PRO A 365 -16.71 -23.58 -35.46
C PRO A 365 -17.38 -22.72 -34.35
N LEU A 366 -17.48 -23.26 -33.13
CA LEU A 366 -18.02 -22.52 -31.99
C LEU A 366 -17.11 -21.37 -31.58
N ILE A 367 -15.79 -21.58 -31.56
CA ILE A 367 -14.80 -20.56 -31.26
C ILE A 367 -14.82 -19.46 -32.32
N HIS A 368 -14.87 -19.82 -33.63
CA HIS A 368 -14.98 -18.86 -34.72
C HIS A 368 -16.24 -17.98 -34.58
N ARG A 369 -17.37 -18.59 -34.21
CA ARG A 369 -18.62 -17.87 -34.00
C ARG A 369 -18.58 -16.91 -32.79
N LEU A 370 -17.90 -17.30 -31.70
CA LEU A 370 -17.67 -16.47 -30.50
C LEU A 370 -16.71 -15.31 -30.75
N LEU A 371 -15.75 -15.50 -31.66
CA LEU A 371 -14.76 -14.50 -32.03
C LEU A 371 -15.20 -13.61 -33.20
N GLY A 372 -16.38 -13.83 -33.78
CA GLY A 372 -16.89 -13.05 -34.92
C GLY A 372 -16.09 -13.24 -36.22
N ILE A 373 -15.37 -14.36 -36.39
CA ILE A 373 -14.62 -14.69 -37.56
C ILE A 373 -15.53 -15.44 -38.55
N GLU A 374 -15.99 -14.75 -39.59
CA GLU A 374 -16.73 -15.41 -40.68
C GLU A 374 -15.82 -16.35 -41.46
N THR A 375 -16.07 -17.63 -41.38
CA THR A 375 -15.51 -18.63 -42.29
C THR A 375 -16.24 -18.56 -43.62
N LYS A 376 -15.51 -18.15 -44.70
CA LYS A 376 -15.97 -18.34 -46.07
C LYS A 376 -15.93 -19.81 -46.42
#